data_8678960949d5a01aec72d63fb1138d36
#
_entry.id   8678960949d5a01aec72d63fb1138d36
#
_cell.length_a   1.000
_cell.length_b   1.000
_cell.length_c   1.000
_cell.angle_alpha   90.00
_cell.angle_beta   90.00
_cell.angle_gamma   90.00
#
_symmetry.space_group_name_H-M   'P 1'
#
loop_
_entity.id
_entity.type
_entity.pdbx_description
1 polymer ?
#
loop_
_entity_poly.entity_id
_entity_poly.type
_entity_poly.pdbx_seq_one_letter_code
_entity_poly.pdbx_strand_id
1 'polypeptide(L)'
;TYILDAGMHAPVSRGSYKDYLLYSLKGEKFERIISIIKNVRGMDVSYNSKNVILLFSKNNSEVLANQDAGSIIENMCLAASDLDLGSTFSYSVARLIAASKECLEILNVPTDYKILSGMFVGYIDCPNMTNVDHVIKVIK
;
A
#
# COMPACT_ATOMS: atom_id res chain seq x y z
N THR A 1 -13.85 4.57 -0.95
CA THR A 1 -13.77 5.77 -0.06
C THR A 1 -13.44 5.36 1.37
N TYR A 2 -14.22 4.51 2.04
CA TYR A 2 -14.02 4.13 3.45
C TYR A 2 -12.59 3.70 3.80
N ILE A 3 -11.98 2.79 3.02
CA ILE A 3 -10.59 2.34 3.23
C ILE A 3 -9.59 3.50 3.09
N LEU A 4 -9.76 4.33 2.07
CA LEU A 4 -8.87 5.49 1.85
C LEU A 4 -9.03 6.52 2.98
N ASP A 5 -10.25 6.76 3.42
CA ASP A 5 -10.53 7.66 4.53
C ASP A 5 -9.88 7.17 5.82
N ALA A 6 -9.92 5.86 6.11
CA ALA A 6 -9.23 5.29 7.25
C ALA A 6 -7.71 5.53 7.18
N GLY A 7 -7.10 5.36 6.02
CA GLY A 7 -5.69 5.67 5.81
C GLY A 7 -5.36 7.15 6.05
N MET A 8 -6.19 8.06 5.56
CA MET A 8 -5.99 9.50 5.73
C MET A 8 -6.22 10.00 7.16
N HIS A 9 -6.85 9.20 8.02
CA HIS A 9 -7.03 9.49 9.45
C HIS A 9 -6.01 8.77 10.35
N ALA A 10 -5.05 8.04 9.78
CA ALA A 10 -3.98 7.42 10.55
C ALA A 10 -3.11 8.47 11.24
N PRO A 11 -2.59 8.20 12.45
CA PRO A 11 -1.65 9.09 13.09
C PRO A 11 -0.36 9.17 12.26
N VAL A 12 0.06 10.38 11.96
CA VAL A 12 1.31 10.65 11.23
C VAL A 12 2.21 11.60 12.02
N SER A 13 3.50 11.43 11.84
CA SER A 13 4.52 12.22 12.51
C SER A 13 4.30 13.72 12.31
N ARG A 14 4.32 14.48 13.40
CA ARG A 14 4.17 15.96 13.40
C ARG A 14 2.86 16.46 12.76
N GLY A 15 1.86 15.60 12.58
CA GLY A 15 0.61 15.98 11.90
C GLY A 15 0.80 16.37 10.43
N SER A 16 1.82 15.85 9.77
CA SER A 16 2.18 16.22 8.38
C SER A 16 1.33 15.49 7.33
N TYR A 17 0.02 15.45 7.51
CA TYR A 17 -0.93 14.76 6.62
C TYR A 17 -0.81 15.15 5.14
N LYS A 18 -0.49 16.43 4.87
CA LYS A 18 -0.33 16.98 3.51
C LYS A 18 0.90 16.46 2.76
N ASP A 19 1.78 15.74 3.47
CA ASP A 19 2.96 15.13 2.87
C ASP A 19 2.68 13.76 2.27
N TYR A 20 1.48 13.21 2.48
CA TYR A 20 1.08 11.88 2.01
C TYR A 20 0.02 11.95 0.93
N LEU A 21 0.10 11.02 -0.02
CA LEU A 21 -0.82 10.91 -1.15
C LEU A 21 -1.16 9.43 -1.37
N LEU A 22 -2.46 9.13 -1.44
CA LEU A 22 -2.97 7.80 -1.73
C LEU A 22 -3.53 7.74 -3.15
N TYR A 23 -3.04 6.79 -3.94
CA TYR A 23 -3.57 6.46 -5.26
C TYR A 23 -4.25 5.10 -5.24
N SER A 24 -5.57 5.09 -5.45
CA SER A 24 -6.30 3.86 -5.72
C SER A 24 -6.23 3.56 -7.21
N LEU A 25 -5.57 2.46 -7.55
CA LEU A 25 -5.30 2.03 -8.92
C LEU A 25 -6.12 0.77 -9.23
N LYS A 26 -6.90 0.83 -10.29
CA LYS A 26 -7.76 -0.26 -10.79
C LYS A 26 -7.95 -0.17 -12.29
N GLY A 27 -8.57 -1.23 -12.87
CA GLY A 27 -8.89 -1.26 -14.30
C GLY A 27 -7.65 -1.26 -15.18
N GLU A 28 -7.73 -0.65 -16.35
CA GLU A 28 -6.69 -0.70 -17.40
C GLU A 28 -5.31 -0.27 -16.92
N LYS A 29 -5.21 0.82 -16.14
CA LYS A 29 -3.94 1.28 -15.58
C LYS A 29 -3.33 0.26 -14.63
N PHE A 30 -4.14 -0.38 -13.79
CA PHE A 30 -3.70 -1.45 -12.90
C PHE A 30 -3.14 -2.63 -13.70
N GLU A 31 -3.92 -3.14 -14.67
CA GLU A 31 -3.52 -4.30 -15.48
C GLU A 31 -2.22 -4.01 -16.25
N ARG A 32 -2.07 -2.80 -16.78
CA ARG A 32 -0.86 -2.39 -17.50
C ARG A 32 0.37 -2.37 -16.56
N ILE A 33 0.26 -1.77 -15.39
CA ILE A 33 1.37 -1.72 -14.42
C ILE A 33 1.74 -3.12 -13.94
N ILE A 34 0.76 -3.97 -13.60
CA ILE A 34 1.03 -5.35 -13.17
C ILE A 34 1.68 -6.16 -14.29
N SER A 35 1.26 -5.96 -15.56
CA SER A 35 1.89 -6.61 -16.71
C SER A 35 3.36 -6.22 -16.87
N ILE A 36 3.69 -4.93 -16.75
CA ILE A 36 5.09 -4.46 -16.79
C ILE A 36 5.92 -5.12 -15.69
N ILE A 37 5.40 -5.12 -14.45
CA ILE A 37 6.09 -5.73 -13.31
C ILE A 37 6.28 -7.23 -13.51
N LYS A 38 5.24 -7.93 -13.99
CA LYS A 38 5.28 -9.37 -14.27
C LYS A 38 6.34 -9.72 -15.32
N ASN A 39 6.47 -8.92 -16.38
CA ASN A 39 7.47 -9.13 -17.42
C ASN A 39 8.90 -8.98 -16.87
N VAL A 40 9.13 -8.03 -15.96
CA VAL A 40 10.44 -7.82 -15.33
C VAL A 40 10.74 -8.87 -14.26
N ARG A 41 9.74 -9.26 -13.48
CA ARG A 41 9.91 -10.15 -12.32
C ARG A 41 9.79 -11.62 -12.67
N GLY A 42 9.12 -11.96 -13.78
CA GLY A 42 8.83 -13.34 -14.18
C GLY A 42 7.68 -14.00 -13.38
N MET A 43 7.01 -13.24 -12.49
CA MET A 43 5.89 -13.75 -11.67
C MET A 43 4.85 -12.67 -11.42
N ASP A 44 3.63 -13.10 -11.18
CA ASP A 44 2.54 -12.21 -10.77
C ASP A 44 2.68 -11.83 -9.30
N VAL A 45 2.65 -10.53 -9.03
CA VAL A 45 2.77 -9.97 -7.67
C VAL A 45 1.45 -9.43 -7.15
N SER A 46 0.36 -9.58 -7.91
CA SER A 46 -0.94 -8.97 -7.59
C SER A 46 -1.77 -9.74 -6.57
N TYR A 47 -1.38 -10.97 -6.22
CA TYR A 47 -2.19 -11.87 -5.37
C TYR A 47 -3.61 -12.08 -5.91
N ASN A 48 -3.78 -12.11 -7.24
CA ASN A 48 -5.07 -12.14 -7.94
C ASN A 48 -6.00 -10.95 -7.64
N SER A 49 -5.50 -9.92 -6.96
CA SER A 49 -6.24 -8.68 -6.75
C SER A 49 -6.43 -7.92 -8.05
N LYS A 50 -7.47 -7.12 -8.13
CA LYS A 50 -7.77 -6.18 -9.22
C LYS A 50 -7.59 -4.72 -8.82
N ASN A 51 -7.11 -4.50 -7.60
CA ASN A 51 -6.92 -3.17 -7.05
C ASN A 51 -5.62 -3.12 -6.22
N VAL A 52 -4.92 -2.01 -6.32
CA VAL A 52 -3.84 -1.66 -5.41
C VAL A 52 -4.00 -0.21 -4.98
N ILE A 53 -3.79 0.05 -3.71
CA ILE A 53 -3.66 1.40 -3.17
C ILE A 53 -2.16 1.66 -2.99
N LEU A 54 -1.66 2.69 -3.62
CA LEU A 54 -0.26 3.10 -3.55
C LEU A 54 -0.15 4.32 -2.64
N LEU A 55 0.83 4.29 -1.75
CA LEU A 55 1.14 5.38 -0.82
C LEU A 55 2.41 6.08 -1.25
N PHE A 56 2.31 7.38 -1.38
CA PHE A 56 3.42 8.28 -1.72
C PHE A 56 3.66 9.28 -0.61
N SER A 57 4.89 9.79 -0.51
CA SER A 57 5.24 10.87 0.40
C SER A 57 6.24 11.84 -0.22
N LYS A 58 6.12 13.09 0.17
CA LYS A 58 7.14 14.14 -0.03
C LYS A 58 7.85 14.54 1.27
N ASN A 59 7.67 13.77 2.33
CA ASN A 59 8.37 14.00 3.60
C ASN A 59 9.89 13.81 3.40
N ASN A 60 10.67 14.78 3.84
CA ASN A 60 12.13 14.75 3.72
C ASN A 60 12.81 13.76 4.67
N SER A 61 12.13 13.33 5.73
CA SER A 61 12.62 12.30 6.64
C SER A 61 12.14 10.92 6.19
N GLU A 62 13.02 10.15 5.58
CA GLU A 62 12.70 8.78 5.15
C GLU A 62 12.29 7.87 6.32
N VAL A 63 12.94 8.04 7.48
CA VAL A 63 12.61 7.25 8.68
C VAL A 63 11.18 7.51 9.14
N LEU A 64 10.77 8.79 9.26
CA LEU A 64 9.42 9.15 9.65
C LEU A 64 8.40 8.74 8.58
N ALA A 65 8.71 8.96 7.30
CA ALA A 65 7.83 8.57 6.21
C ALA A 65 7.53 7.07 6.20
N ASN A 66 8.54 6.22 6.47
CA ASN A 66 8.35 4.78 6.53
C ASN A 66 7.54 4.32 7.76
N GLN A 67 7.71 4.97 8.91
CA GLN A 67 6.91 4.69 10.11
C GLN A 67 5.45 5.09 9.88
N ASP A 68 5.22 6.28 9.35
CA ASP A 68 3.88 6.78 9.02
C ASP A 68 3.21 5.90 7.96
N ALA A 69 3.97 5.39 6.98
CA ALA A 69 3.46 4.47 5.98
C ALA A 69 2.90 3.18 6.61
N GLY A 70 3.57 2.64 7.62
CA GLY A 70 3.06 1.49 8.38
C GLY A 70 1.72 1.80 9.04
N SER A 71 1.61 2.95 9.70
CA SER A 71 0.38 3.40 10.37
C SER A 71 -0.78 3.59 9.36
N ILE A 72 -0.51 4.25 8.24
CA ILE A 72 -1.50 4.51 7.19
C ILE A 72 -2.01 3.20 6.58
N ILE A 73 -1.11 2.30 6.21
CA ILE A 73 -1.47 1.01 5.60
C ILE A 73 -2.24 0.14 6.59
N GLU A 74 -1.81 0.08 7.87
CA GLU A 74 -2.50 -0.73 8.88
C GLU A 74 -3.93 -0.25 9.10
N ASN A 75 -4.18 1.05 9.20
CA ASN A 75 -5.55 1.58 9.28
C ASN A 75 -6.40 1.16 8.08
N MET A 76 -5.81 1.16 6.88
CA MET A 76 -6.51 0.70 5.68
C MET A 76 -6.77 -0.81 5.70
N CYS A 77 -5.83 -1.62 6.23
CA CYS A 77 -6.02 -3.06 6.39
C CYS A 77 -7.17 -3.37 7.36
N LEU A 78 -7.23 -2.68 8.48
CA LEU A 78 -8.33 -2.81 9.45
C LEU A 78 -9.68 -2.43 8.83
N ALA A 79 -9.72 -1.33 8.09
CA ALA A 79 -10.94 -0.91 7.38
C ALA A 79 -11.34 -1.89 6.26
N ALA A 80 -10.39 -2.53 5.59
CA ALA A 80 -10.68 -3.59 4.63
C ALA A 80 -11.29 -4.82 5.32
N SER A 81 -10.72 -5.22 6.46
CA SER A 81 -11.25 -6.33 7.28
C SER A 81 -12.67 -6.07 7.79
N ASP A 82 -12.99 -4.83 8.15
CA ASP A 82 -14.35 -4.41 8.57
C ASP A 82 -15.37 -4.54 7.43
N LEU A 83 -14.92 -4.56 6.20
CA LEU A 83 -15.72 -4.77 4.99
C LEU A 83 -15.69 -6.22 4.46
N ASP A 84 -15.17 -7.17 5.24
CA ASP A 84 -14.95 -8.57 4.83
C ASP A 84 -14.08 -8.71 3.57
N LEU A 85 -13.14 -7.77 3.36
CA LEU A 85 -12.17 -7.80 2.28
C LEU A 85 -10.82 -8.32 2.77
N GLY A 86 -10.14 -9.07 1.90
CA GLY A 86 -8.73 -9.39 2.08
C GLY A 86 -7.84 -8.22 1.71
N SER A 87 -6.75 -8.09 2.43
CA SER A 87 -5.72 -7.09 2.13
C SER A 87 -4.33 -7.65 2.34
N THR A 88 -3.38 -7.12 1.57
CA THR A 88 -1.97 -7.49 1.68
C THR A 88 -1.11 -6.24 1.60
N PHE A 89 -0.39 -5.95 2.67
CA PHE A 89 0.67 -4.94 2.67
C PHE A 89 1.77 -5.36 1.69
N SER A 90 2.12 -4.54 0.73
CA SER A 90 3.09 -4.86 -0.30
C SER A 90 4.13 -3.76 -0.52
N TYR A 91 5.22 -3.83 0.21
CA TYR A 91 6.39 -2.99 -0.05
C TYR A 91 7.04 -3.33 -1.40
N SER A 92 7.01 -4.61 -1.80
CA SER A 92 7.62 -5.07 -3.05
C SER A 92 7.02 -4.41 -4.29
N VAL A 93 5.69 -4.24 -4.35
CA VAL A 93 5.04 -3.58 -5.50
C VAL A 93 5.51 -2.14 -5.64
N ALA A 94 5.65 -1.41 -4.53
CA ALA A 94 6.14 -0.04 -4.53
C ALA A 94 7.58 0.05 -5.07
N ARG A 95 8.46 -0.87 -4.64
CA ARG A 95 9.84 -0.95 -5.12
C ARG A 95 9.95 -1.24 -6.62
N LEU A 96 9.11 -2.15 -7.12
CA LEU A 96 9.09 -2.51 -8.54
C LEU A 96 8.57 -1.36 -9.39
N ILE A 97 7.54 -0.65 -8.93
CA ILE A 97 7.03 0.55 -9.59
C ILE A 97 8.10 1.66 -9.60
N ALA A 98 8.77 1.91 -8.45
CA ALA A 98 9.82 2.92 -8.34
C ALA A 98 11.00 2.67 -9.28
N ALA A 99 11.30 1.41 -9.57
CA ALA A 99 12.38 1.02 -10.48
C ALA A 99 11.99 1.10 -11.97
N SER A 100 10.72 1.32 -12.29
CA SER A 100 10.21 1.35 -13.67
C SER A 100 9.78 2.76 -14.07
N LYS A 101 10.55 3.37 -14.98
CA LYS A 101 10.21 4.67 -15.54
C LYS A 101 8.82 4.66 -16.20
N GLU A 102 8.50 3.60 -16.94
CA GLU A 102 7.20 3.44 -17.60
C GLU A 102 6.04 3.40 -16.58
N CYS A 103 6.19 2.68 -15.45
CA CYS A 103 5.17 2.67 -14.41
C CYS A 103 4.96 4.06 -13.80
N LEU A 104 6.04 4.81 -13.54
CA LEU A 104 5.97 6.16 -13.00
C LEU A 104 5.29 7.13 -13.99
N GLU A 105 5.57 7.01 -15.28
CA GLU A 105 4.91 7.79 -16.33
C GLU A 105 3.40 7.50 -16.42
N ILE A 106 2.99 6.23 -16.31
CA ILE A 106 1.58 5.82 -16.28
C ILE A 106 0.86 6.42 -15.06
N LEU A 107 1.51 6.43 -13.92
CA LEU A 107 0.94 6.96 -12.67
C LEU A 107 0.82 8.49 -12.70
N ASN A 108 1.73 9.17 -13.39
CA ASN A 108 1.78 10.63 -13.49
C ASN A 108 1.70 11.33 -12.12
N VAL A 109 2.50 10.84 -11.16
CA VAL A 109 2.58 11.40 -9.80
C VAL A 109 3.44 12.67 -9.81
N PRO A 110 3.13 13.71 -9.00
CA PRO A 110 3.97 14.88 -8.86
C PRO A 110 5.41 14.50 -8.48
N THR A 111 6.40 15.17 -9.05
CA THR A 111 7.82 14.80 -8.99
C THR A 111 8.44 14.92 -7.60
N ASP A 112 7.83 15.68 -6.70
CA ASP A 112 8.23 15.81 -5.31
C ASP A 112 7.79 14.63 -4.41
N TYR A 113 6.91 13.76 -4.93
CA TYR A 113 6.44 12.58 -4.22
C TYR A 113 7.23 11.33 -4.60
N LYS A 114 7.57 10.53 -3.59
CA LYS A 114 8.19 9.21 -3.75
C LYS A 114 7.23 8.14 -3.27
N ILE A 115 7.16 7.04 -4.00
CA ILE A 115 6.36 5.90 -3.58
C ILE A 115 7.02 5.21 -2.37
N LEU A 116 6.24 4.95 -1.33
CA LEU A 116 6.69 4.30 -0.10
C LEU A 116 6.27 2.84 -0.03
N SER A 117 5.01 2.58 -0.28
CA SER A 117 4.42 1.26 -0.11
C SER A 117 3.14 1.11 -0.93
N GLY A 118 2.56 -0.08 -0.89
CA GLY A 118 1.27 -0.38 -1.49
C GLY A 118 0.48 -1.38 -0.65
N MET A 119 -0.80 -1.46 -0.93
CA MET A 119 -1.73 -2.41 -0.35
C MET A 119 -2.61 -2.97 -1.46
N PHE A 120 -2.55 -4.27 -1.68
CA PHE A 120 -3.55 -4.95 -2.49
C PHE A 120 -4.81 -5.17 -1.66
N VAL A 121 -5.97 -5.03 -2.28
CA VAL A 121 -7.25 -5.24 -1.63
C VAL A 121 -8.23 -5.91 -2.58
N GLY A 122 -9.01 -6.87 -2.08
CA GLY A 122 -9.96 -7.62 -2.90
C GLY A 122 -10.81 -8.58 -2.09
N TYR A 123 -11.70 -9.29 -2.77
CA TYR A 123 -12.47 -10.36 -2.16
C TYR A 123 -11.59 -11.57 -1.87
N ILE A 124 -11.90 -12.28 -0.78
CA ILE A 124 -11.22 -13.51 -0.37
C ILE A 124 -12.21 -14.67 -0.42
N ASP A 125 -11.69 -15.85 -0.82
CA ASP A 125 -12.50 -17.06 -0.90
C ASP A 125 -12.67 -17.74 0.46
N CYS A 126 -11.77 -17.46 1.41
CA CYS A 126 -11.85 -17.98 2.77
C CYS A 126 -11.23 -16.98 3.77
N PRO A 127 -11.69 -16.96 5.03
CA PRO A 127 -11.06 -16.14 6.07
C PRO A 127 -9.60 -16.57 6.27
N ASN A 128 -8.69 -15.61 6.14
CA ASN A 128 -7.28 -15.83 6.42
C ASN A 128 -7.06 -15.77 7.94
N MET A 129 -7.28 -16.89 8.62
CA MET A 129 -7.00 -17.03 10.05
C MET A 129 -5.57 -17.53 10.21
N THR A 130 -4.63 -16.63 10.38
CA THR A 130 -3.27 -16.99 10.73
C THR A 130 -3.12 -16.96 12.25
N ASN A 131 -3.06 -18.10 12.89
CA ASN A 131 -2.61 -18.18 14.27
C ASN A 131 -1.09 -17.99 14.29
N VAL A 132 -0.64 -16.89 14.86
CA VAL A 132 0.79 -16.60 15.01
C VAL A 132 1.13 -16.66 16.48
N ASP A 133 2.07 -17.52 16.85
CA ASP A 133 2.61 -17.57 18.20
C ASP A 133 3.51 -16.33 18.43
N HIS A 134 3.00 -15.40 19.22
CA HIS A 134 3.76 -14.22 19.64
C HIS A 134 4.28 -14.39 21.05
N VAL A 135 5.53 -14.03 21.26
CA VAL A 135 6.07 -13.87 22.62
C VAL A 135 5.68 -12.48 23.14
N ILE A 136 4.70 -12.44 24.03
CA ILE A 136 4.26 -11.21 24.70
C ILE A 136 4.81 -11.21 26.12
N LYS A 137 5.66 -10.23 26.44
CA LYS A 137 6.16 -10.01 27.81
C LYS A 137 5.55 -8.71 28.34
N VAL A 138 4.69 -8.85 29.35
CA VAL A 138 4.15 -7.70 30.07
C VAL A 138 5.10 -7.36 31.23
N ILE A 139 5.64 -6.15 31.22
CA ILE A 139 6.46 -5.61 32.32
C ILE A 139 5.50 -4.78 33.18
N LYS A 140 5.38 -5.20 34.46
CA LYS A 140 4.58 -4.47 35.47
C LYS A 140 5.48 -3.56 36.29
#